data_2bbb61b5741fceea5ee0f30eddb44f12
#
_entry.id   2bbb61b5741fceea5ee0f30eddb44f12
#
_cell.length_a   1.000
_cell.length_b   1.000
_cell.length_c   1.000
_cell.angle_alpha   90.00
_cell.angle_beta   90.00
_cell.angle_gamma   90.00
#
_symmetry.space_group_name_H-M   'P 1'
#
loop_
_entity.id
_entity.type
_entity.pdbx_description
1 polymer ?
#
loop_
_entity_poly.entity_id
_entity_poly.type
_entity_poly.pdbx_seq_one_letter_code
_entity_poly.pdbx_strand_id
1 'polypeptide(L)'
;MKTQIENIREYYGSVLQSKNDLKTGACCTAESMPEYLRPLLNDIHPEILDRFYGCGSPIPFGLAGATVLDLGCGTGRDVFMLSKHVGETGRVIGLDMTDEQLEVARKHSDWQM
;
A
#
# COMPACT_ATOMS: atom_id res chain seq x y z
N MET A 1 -0.34 29.45 -6.80
CA MET A 1 -0.07 28.28 -7.68
C MET A 1 0.46 27.14 -6.82
N LYS A 2 -0.12 25.94 -6.94
CA LYS A 2 0.36 24.78 -6.19
C LYS A 2 1.64 24.23 -6.79
N THR A 3 2.54 23.72 -5.93
CA THR A 3 3.71 23.01 -6.36
C THR A 3 3.33 21.64 -6.97
N GLN A 4 4.27 21.03 -7.70
CA GLN A 4 4.05 19.69 -8.23
C GLN A 4 3.79 18.66 -7.12
N ILE A 5 4.48 18.78 -5.97
CA ILE A 5 4.28 17.90 -4.82
C ILE A 5 2.88 18.08 -4.24
N GLU A 6 2.41 19.31 -4.12
CA GLU A 6 1.06 19.61 -3.62
C GLU A 6 -0.02 19.06 -4.55
N ASN A 7 0.20 19.17 -5.87
CA ASN A 7 -0.72 18.60 -6.85
C ASN A 7 -0.79 17.08 -6.78
N ILE A 8 0.35 16.41 -6.60
CA ILE A 8 0.42 14.97 -6.45
C ILE A 8 -0.29 14.54 -5.16
N ARG A 9 -0.03 15.24 -4.06
CA ARG A 9 -0.67 14.94 -2.78
C ARG A 9 -2.19 15.07 -2.89
N GLU A 10 -2.68 16.13 -3.51
CA GLU A 10 -4.11 16.36 -3.71
C GLU A 10 -4.73 15.27 -4.59
N TYR A 11 -4.04 14.88 -5.66
CA TYR A 11 -4.53 13.85 -6.59
C TYR A 11 -4.74 12.52 -5.88
N TYR A 12 -3.75 12.04 -5.11
CA TYR A 12 -3.86 10.76 -4.39
C TYR A 12 -4.67 10.86 -3.11
N GLY A 13 -4.78 12.03 -2.51
CA GLY A 13 -5.49 12.20 -1.25
C GLY A 13 -6.98 12.47 -1.41
N SER A 14 -7.35 13.41 -2.27
CA SER A 14 -8.73 13.90 -2.37
C SER A 14 -9.38 13.69 -3.73
N VAL A 15 -8.62 13.69 -4.82
CA VAL A 15 -9.17 13.49 -6.17
C VAL A 15 -9.48 12.02 -6.40
N LEU A 16 -8.55 11.11 -6.06
CA LEU A 16 -8.78 9.68 -6.19
C LEU A 16 -9.51 9.14 -4.96
N GLN A 17 -10.66 8.51 -5.18
CA GLN A 17 -11.44 7.85 -4.15
C GLN A 17 -11.29 6.34 -4.20
N SER A 18 -10.99 5.79 -5.38
CA SER A 18 -10.71 4.37 -5.57
C SER A 18 -9.76 4.18 -6.75
N LYS A 19 -9.21 2.96 -6.89
CA LYS A 19 -8.35 2.60 -8.02
C LYS A 19 -9.04 2.78 -9.39
N ASN A 20 -10.38 2.78 -9.41
CA ASN A 20 -11.14 2.98 -10.63
C ASN A 20 -11.08 4.41 -11.15
N ASP A 21 -10.67 5.36 -10.30
CA ASP A 21 -10.52 6.77 -10.66
C ASP A 21 -9.16 7.10 -11.28
N LEU A 22 -8.25 6.12 -11.35
CA LEU A 22 -6.93 6.32 -11.96
C LEU A 22 -7.05 6.69 -13.44
N LYS A 23 -6.38 7.78 -13.82
CA LYS A 23 -6.40 8.28 -15.20
C LYS A 23 -5.44 7.53 -16.12
N THR A 24 -4.54 6.75 -15.57
CA THR A 24 -3.59 5.95 -16.34
C THR A 24 -4.04 4.50 -16.38
N GLY A 25 -3.77 3.79 -17.46
CA GLY A 25 -4.06 2.37 -17.58
C GLY A 25 -3.11 1.47 -16.81
N ALA A 26 -2.19 2.05 -16.05
CA ALA A 26 -1.25 1.31 -15.22
C ALA A 26 -1.92 0.88 -13.91
N CYS A 27 -2.99 0.11 -14.03
CA CYS A 27 -3.69 -0.42 -12.87
C CYS A 27 -3.13 -1.79 -12.51
N CYS A 28 -2.72 -1.98 -11.27
CA CYS A 28 -2.32 -3.27 -10.78
C CYS A 28 -3.53 -4.02 -10.29
N THR A 29 -3.90 -5.02 -11.08
CA THR A 29 -4.91 -6.00 -10.70
C THR A 29 -4.23 -7.08 -9.85
N ALA A 30 -5.05 -7.90 -9.19
CA ALA A 30 -4.55 -9.07 -8.47
C ALA A 30 -3.76 -10.02 -9.38
N GLU A 31 -4.04 -10.00 -10.68
CA GLU A 31 -3.35 -10.83 -11.67
C GLU A 31 -1.88 -10.43 -11.88
N SER A 32 -1.52 -9.17 -11.63
CA SER A 32 -0.14 -8.72 -11.72
C SER A 32 0.67 -9.06 -10.45
N MET A 33 0.01 -9.57 -9.42
CA MET A 33 0.65 -9.97 -8.17
C MET A 33 1.29 -11.34 -8.31
N PRO A 34 2.53 -11.54 -7.83
CA PRO A 34 3.12 -12.88 -7.78
C PRO A 34 2.23 -13.87 -7.05
N GLU A 35 2.20 -15.10 -7.55
CA GLU A 35 1.27 -16.12 -7.05
C GLU A 35 1.43 -16.38 -5.55
N TYR A 36 2.65 -16.37 -5.05
CA TYR A 36 2.92 -16.63 -3.63
C TYR A 36 2.41 -15.53 -2.69
N LEU A 37 2.15 -14.33 -3.22
CA LEU A 37 1.61 -13.20 -2.45
C LEU A 37 0.08 -13.11 -2.51
N ARG A 38 -0.55 -13.71 -3.51
CA ARG A 38 -2.00 -13.60 -3.73
C ARG A 38 -2.84 -14.00 -2.52
N PRO A 39 -2.52 -15.08 -1.80
CA PRO A 39 -3.33 -15.45 -0.63
C PRO A 39 -3.38 -14.37 0.44
N LEU A 40 -2.33 -13.56 0.57
CA LEU A 40 -2.30 -12.49 1.56
C LEU A 40 -3.31 -11.38 1.27
N LEU A 41 -3.72 -11.21 0.01
CA LEU A 41 -4.71 -10.21 -0.37
C LEU A 41 -6.07 -10.47 0.29
N ASN A 42 -6.39 -11.72 0.58
CA ASN A 42 -7.65 -12.08 1.23
C ASN A 42 -7.72 -11.60 2.68
N ASP A 43 -6.57 -11.36 3.31
CA ASP A 43 -6.48 -10.90 4.68
C ASP A 43 -6.42 -9.38 4.80
N ILE A 44 -6.43 -8.67 3.67
CA ILE A 44 -6.35 -7.22 3.64
C ILE A 44 -7.75 -6.62 3.54
N HIS A 45 -8.02 -5.60 4.35
CA HIS A 45 -9.33 -4.95 4.35
C HIS A 45 -9.66 -4.39 2.95
N PRO A 46 -10.90 -4.60 2.46
CA PRO A 46 -11.27 -4.16 1.10
C PRO A 46 -11.04 -2.68 0.82
N GLU A 47 -11.22 -1.80 1.80
CA GLU A 47 -10.97 -0.37 1.62
C GLU A 47 -9.50 -0.08 1.28
N ILE A 48 -8.56 -0.83 1.87
CA ILE A 48 -7.14 -0.70 1.56
C ILE A 48 -6.87 -1.11 0.12
N LEU A 49 -7.42 -2.24 -0.32
CA LEU A 49 -7.26 -2.73 -1.68
C LEU A 49 -7.87 -1.79 -2.71
N ASP A 50 -9.04 -1.23 -2.40
CA ASP A 50 -9.76 -0.33 -3.31
C ASP A 50 -9.03 1.00 -3.50
N ARG A 51 -8.30 1.46 -2.49
CA ARG A 51 -7.52 2.70 -2.53
C ARG A 51 -6.04 2.48 -2.82
N PHE A 52 -5.66 1.30 -3.30
CA PHE A 52 -4.30 1.04 -3.75
C PHE A 52 -4.10 1.57 -5.18
N TYR A 53 -3.17 2.51 -5.33
CA TYR A 53 -2.91 3.20 -6.60
C TYR A 53 -1.53 2.89 -7.18
N GLY A 54 -0.84 1.91 -6.63
CA GLY A 54 0.48 1.53 -7.10
C GLY A 54 0.47 0.50 -8.22
N CYS A 55 1.63 0.09 -8.67
CA CYS A 55 1.82 -0.87 -9.75
C CYS A 55 2.67 -2.06 -9.31
N GLY A 56 2.15 -3.28 -9.51
CA GLY A 56 2.88 -4.50 -9.25
C GLY A 56 3.17 -4.74 -7.78
N SER A 57 4.18 -5.55 -7.54
CA SER A 57 4.64 -5.86 -6.19
C SER A 57 6.16 -5.72 -6.14
N PRO A 58 6.69 -4.81 -5.29
CA PRO A 58 8.12 -4.65 -5.11
C PRO A 58 8.72 -5.60 -4.08
N ILE A 59 7.95 -6.53 -3.54
CA ILE A 59 8.35 -7.34 -2.39
C ILE A 59 9.35 -8.42 -2.80
N PRO A 60 10.62 -8.35 -2.31
CA PRO A 60 11.62 -9.36 -2.61
C PRO A 60 11.51 -10.56 -1.66
N PHE A 61 12.29 -11.60 -1.93
CA PHE A 61 12.46 -12.73 -1.03
C PHE A 61 13.47 -12.42 0.08
N GLY A 62 13.51 -13.26 1.11
CA GLY A 62 14.56 -13.22 2.12
C GLY A 62 14.40 -12.13 3.16
N LEU A 63 13.19 -11.76 3.50
CA LEU A 63 12.90 -10.66 4.42
C LEU A 63 12.79 -11.06 5.89
N ALA A 64 12.87 -12.35 6.23
CA ALA A 64 12.71 -12.81 7.61
C ALA A 64 13.64 -12.05 8.56
N GLY A 65 13.10 -11.43 9.61
CA GLY A 65 13.84 -10.64 10.58
C GLY A 65 14.32 -9.27 10.12
N ALA A 66 14.01 -8.87 8.87
CA ALA A 66 14.47 -7.61 8.31
C ALA A 66 13.70 -6.40 8.85
N THR A 67 14.34 -5.24 8.80
CA THR A 67 13.66 -3.95 8.96
C THR A 67 13.49 -3.33 7.57
N VAL A 68 12.25 -3.04 7.19
CA VAL A 68 11.90 -2.57 5.86
C VAL A 68 11.25 -1.20 5.95
N LEU A 69 11.65 -0.29 5.08
CA LEU A 69 11.02 1.01 4.90
C LEU A 69 10.29 1.01 3.54
N ASP A 70 8.98 1.22 3.58
CA ASP A 70 8.15 1.34 2.39
C ASP A 70 7.89 2.83 2.11
N LEU A 71 8.52 3.36 1.08
CA LEU A 71 8.37 4.76 0.66
C LEU A 71 7.14 4.88 -0.24
N GLY A 72 6.21 5.77 0.13
CA GLY A 72 4.95 5.90 -0.58
C GLY A 72 3.98 4.77 -0.26
N CYS A 73 3.86 4.41 1.02
CA CYS A 73 3.11 3.23 1.45
C CYS A 73 1.58 3.32 1.22
N GLY A 74 1.05 4.51 1.03
CA GLY A 74 -0.38 4.71 0.82
C GLY A 74 -1.23 4.13 1.94
N THR A 75 -2.24 3.34 1.59
CA THR A 75 -3.15 2.70 2.56
C THR A 75 -2.58 1.46 3.22
N GLY A 76 -1.35 1.05 2.86
CA GLY A 76 -0.62 0.03 3.58
C GLY A 76 -0.77 -1.39 3.07
N ARG A 77 -1.22 -1.61 1.82
CA ARG A 77 -1.32 -2.96 1.25
C ARG A 77 0.01 -3.70 1.32
N ASP A 78 1.08 -3.06 0.83
CA ASP A 78 2.40 -3.69 0.80
C ASP A 78 3.01 -3.76 2.20
N VAL A 79 2.76 -2.75 3.05
CA VAL A 79 3.19 -2.78 4.46
C VAL A 79 2.63 -4.00 5.17
N PHE A 80 1.36 -4.29 4.98
CA PHE A 80 0.73 -5.48 5.55
C PHE A 80 1.39 -6.76 5.06
N MET A 81 1.57 -6.91 3.73
CA MET A 81 2.21 -8.09 3.17
C MET A 81 3.66 -8.23 3.64
N LEU A 82 4.41 -7.12 3.68
CA LEU A 82 5.78 -7.10 4.20
C LEU A 82 5.81 -7.55 5.66
N SER A 83 4.85 -7.13 6.48
CA SER A 83 4.79 -7.50 7.89
C SER A 83 4.69 -9.01 8.08
N LYS A 84 4.01 -9.70 7.19
CA LYS A 84 3.92 -11.17 7.20
C LYS A 84 5.25 -11.82 6.84
N HIS A 85 6.02 -11.21 5.94
CA HIS A 85 7.30 -11.76 5.49
C HIS A 85 8.44 -11.51 6.46
N VAL A 86 8.47 -10.35 7.14
CA VAL A 86 9.53 -10.07 8.12
C VAL A 86 9.33 -10.84 9.42
N GLY A 87 8.09 -11.20 9.74
CA GLY A 87 7.76 -11.97 10.93
C GLY A 87 7.90 -11.19 12.23
N GLU A 88 7.82 -11.91 13.35
CA GLU A 88 7.80 -11.31 14.69
C GLU A 88 9.08 -10.57 15.06
N THR A 89 10.22 -10.98 14.52
CA THR A 89 11.51 -10.34 14.78
C THR A 89 11.84 -9.21 13.82
N GLY A 90 11.02 -9.03 12.80
CA GLY A 90 11.19 -7.98 11.81
C GLY A 90 10.40 -6.73 12.14
N ARG A 91 10.54 -5.72 11.28
CA ARG A 91 9.86 -4.45 11.42
C ARG A 91 9.57 -3.85 10.04
N VAL A 92 8.38 -3.27 9.87
CA VAL A 92 8.03 -2.54 8.65
C VAL A 92 7.60 -1.13 9.04
N ILE A 93 8.15 -0.16 8.33
CA ILE A 93 7.83 1.26 8.52
C ILE A 93 7.27 1.76 7.19
N GLY A 94 6.04 2.26 7.20
CA GLY A 94 5.44 2.91 6.04
C GLY A 94 5.56 4.41 6.13
N LEU A 95 5.93 5.04 5.02
CA LEU A 95 6.02 6.49 4.91
C LEU A 95 5.23 6.96 3.70
N ASP A 96 4.35 7.95 3.91
CA ASP A 96 3.58 8.56 2.82
C ASP A 96 3.31 10.03 3.13
N MET A 97 3.25 10.84 2.08
CA MET A 97 2.96 12.27 2.21
C MET A 97 1.47 12.58 2.22
N THR A 98 0.61 11.58 2.02
CA THR A 98 -0.83 11.74 1.86
C THR A 98 -1.54 11.32 3.14
N ASP A 99 -1.97 12.30 3.95
CA ASP A 99 -2.59 12.04 5.25
C ASP A 99 -3.87 11.22 5.12
N GLU A 100 -4.66 11.45 4.08
CA GLU A 100 -5.91 10.73 3.83
C GLU A 100 -5.69 9.23 3.64
N GLN A 101 -4.60 8.85 2.97
CA GLN A 101 -4.25 7.44 2.80
C GLN A 101 -3.71 6.83 4.08
N LEU A 102 -2.90 7.58 4.83
CA LEU A 102 -2.39 7.12 6.12
C LEU A 102 -3.51 6.93 7.14
N GLU A 103 -4.56 7.73 7.08
CA GLU A 103 -5.73 7.54 7.94
C GLU A 103 -6.41 6.20 7.67
N VAL A 104 -6.56 5.81 6.41
CA VAL A 104 -7.11 4.50 6.04
C VAL A 104 -6.21 3.38 6.56
N ALA A 105 -4.90 3.51 6.40
CA ALA A 105 -3.95 2.53 6.90
C ALA A 105 -4.05 2.35 8.42
N ARG A 106 -4.11 3.44 9.16
CA ARG A 106 -4.23 3.40 10.64
C ARG A 106 -5.57 2.85 11.10
N LYS A 107 -6.64 3.21 10.40
CA LYS A 107 -7.99 2.75 10.71
C LYS A 107 -8.10 1.24 10.70
N HIS A 108 -7.35 0.58 9.83
CA HIS A 108 -7.42 -0.87 9.67
C HIS A 108 -6.21 -1.61 10.23
N SER A 109 -5.32 -0.93 10.96
CA SER A 109 -4.12 -1.57 11.50
C SER A 109 -4.44 -2.76 12.41
N ASP A 110 -5.44 -2.62 13.27
CA ASP A 110 -5.85 -3.70 14.18
C ASP A 110 -6.48 -4.87 13.43
N TRP A 111 -7.17 -4.61 12.35
CA TRP A 111 -7.74 -5.66 11.50
C TRP A 111 -6.63 -6.55 10.91
N GLN A 112 -5.49 -5.96 10.61
CA GLN A 112 -4.40 -6.64 9.92
C GLN A 112 -3.38 -7.29 10.87
N MET A 113 -3.48 -6.99 12.13
CA MET A 113 -2.63 -7.63 13.14
C MET A 113 -3.20 -8.98 13.56
#